data_8bf122cc8d60736d32c2042899ef3563
#
_entry.id   8bf122cc8d60736d32c2042899ef3563
#
_cell.length_a   1.000
_cell.length_b   1.000
_cell.length_c   1.000
_cell.angle_alpha   90.00
_cell.angle_beta   90.00
_cell.angle_gamma   90.00
#
_symmetry.space_group_name_H-M   'P 1'
#
loop_
_entity.id
_entity.type
_entity.pdbx_description
1 polymer ?
#
loop_
_entity_poly.entity_id
_entity_poly.type
_entity_poly.pdbx_seq_one_letter_code
_entity_poly.pdbx_strand_id
1 'polypeptide(L)'
;MRIRYIRRPHAGLSGKVYLLDLDNTLHHASTHILPEINRQMTRYLAEHLELDHQQASELRTQYWLRYGATLLGMMRHHQTNPHHFLASTHRFEGLKKLSSRHGSVPHRLGKLPGLRIMLTNAPRAYAVALCKEMGLYRHLHAVIAIEDMVVHQAWRPKPANILWPNLKSKLKGKRALLVD
;
A
#
# COMPACT_ATOMS: atom_id res chain seq x y z
N MET A 1 3.50 9.77 -10.90
CA MET A 1 4.06 8.75 -10.00
C MET A 1 5.41 9.15 -9.45
N ARG A 2 5.67 8.92 -8.18
CA ARG A 2 6.91 9.32 -7.47
C ARG A 2 7.53 8.12 -6.75
N ILE A 3 8.88 7.94 -6.89
CA ILE A 3 9.64 6.98 -6.09
C ILE A 3 10.34 7.76 -4.97
N ARG A 4 10.00 7.45 -3.73
CA ARG A 4 10.63 8.06 -2.54
C ARG A 4 11.68 7.11 -1.98
N TYR A 5 12.94 7.36 -2.30
CA TYR A 5 14.06 6.59 -1.78
C TYR A 5 14.28 6.86 -0.29
N ILE A 6 14.41 5.78 0.48
CA ILE A 6 14.80 5.78 1.90
C ILE A 6 16.33 5.82 2.00
N ARG A 7 16.99 5.13 1.05
CA ARG A 7 18.45 5.02 0.95
C ARG A 7 18.87 5.17 -0.49
N ARG A 8 19.98 5.84 -0.70
CA ARG A 8 20.56 5.91 -2.04
C ARG A 8 21.04 4.53 -2.47
N PRO A 9 20.70 4.09 -3.69
CA PRO A 9 21.27 2.88 -4.26
C PRO A 9 22.79 3.04 -4.37
N HIS A 10 23.54 2.04 -3.88
CA HIS A 10 25.00 2.03 -4.08
C HIS A 10 25.35 1.37 -5.40
N ALA A 11 26.54 1.67 -5.93
CA ALA A 11 26.99 1.23 -7.24
C ALA A 11 27.09 -0.31 -7.40
N GLY A 12 27.21 -1.06 -6.32
CA GLY A 12 27.33 -2.53 -6.32
C GLY A 12 26.01 -3.32 -6.37
N LEU A 13 24.85 -2.63 -6.46
CA LEU A 13 23.57 -3.36 -6.56
C LEU A 13 23.39 -3.91 -7.98
N SER A 14 23.00 -5.20 -8.07
CA SER A 14 22.64 -5.82 -9.35
C SER A 14 21.56 -4.99 -10.08
N GLY A 15 21.53 -5.06 -11.41
CA GLY A 15 20.52 -4.37 -12.23
C GLY A 15 19.06 -4.82 -11.98
N LYS A 16 18.83 -5.71 -11.00
CA LYS A 16 17.51 -6.23 -10.63
C LYS A 16 16.78 -5.29 -9.67
N VAL A 17 15.47 -5.23 -9.80
CA VAL A 17 14.56 -4.53 -8.90
C VAL A 17 13.50 -5.51 -8.41
N TYR A 18 13.33 -5.60 -7.10
CA TYR A 18 12.24 -6.35 -6.48
C TYR A 18 11.17 -5.36 -6.04
N LEU A 19 10.00 -5.46 -6.65
CA LEU A 19 8.79 -4.74 -6.29
C LEU A 19 8.02 -5.66 -5.34
N LEU A 20 7.89 -5.27 -4.11
CA LEU A 20 7.37 -6.10 -3.02
C LEU A 20 6.04 -5.52 -2.56
N ASP A 21 4.97 -6.26 -2.69
CA ASP A 21 3.73 -5.90 -2.01
C ASP A 21 3.86 -6.11 -0.50
N LEU A 22 2.95 -5.54 0.27
CA LEU A 22 2.99 -5.58 1.73
C LEU A 22 1.95 -6.54 2.30
N ASP A 23 0.68 -6.20 2.13
CA ASP A 23 -0.43 -6.87 2.77
C ASP A 23 -0.74 -8.21 2.09
N ASN A 24 -0.76 -9.30 2.87
CA ASN A 24 -0.86 -10.69 2.41
C ASN A 24 0.31 -11.20 1.56
N THR A 25 1.39 -10.42 1.42
CA THR A 25 2.61 -10.83 0.73
C THR A 25 3.79 -10.94 1.69
N LEU A 26 4.12 -9.88 2.40
CA LEU A 26 5.20 -9.88 3.41
C LEU A 26 4.70 -10.15 4.83
N HIS A 27 3.40 -10.09 5.04
CA HIS A 27 2.74 -10.50 6.29
C HIS A 27 1.27 -10.89 6.03
N HIS A 28 0.68 -11.61 6.97
CA HIS A 28 -0.74 -12.03 6.90
C HIS A 28 -1.67 -10.92 7.40
N ALA A 29 -1.99 -9.98 6.53
CA ALA A 29 -2.88 -8.87 6.87
C ALA A 29 -4.34 -9.32 7.11
N SER A 30 -4.76 -10.41 6.44
CA SER A 30 -6.14 -10.91 6.50
C SER A 30 -6.60 -11.32 7.89
N THR A 31 -5.68 -11.70 8.78
CA THR A 31 -6.04 -12.21 10.11
C THR A 31 -6.60 -11.11 11.02
N HIS A 32 -5.99 -9.91 11.01
CA HIS A 32 -6.34 -8.85 11.96
C HIS A 32 -6.42 -7.47 11.33
N ILE A 33 -5.48 -7.14 10.45
CA ILE A 33 -5.32 -5.78 9.92
C ILE A 33 -6.39 -5.44 8.90
N LEU A 34 -6.63 -6.29 7.89
CA LEU A 34 -7.66 -6.03 6.89
C LEU A 34 -9.08 -5.97 7.47
N PRO A 35 -9.48 -6.84 8.42
CA PRO A 35 -10.76 -6.68 9.12
C PRO A 35 -10.89 -5.32 9.80
N GLU A 36 -9.83 -4.85 10.46
CA GLU A 36 -9.82 -3.54 11.12
C GLU A 36 -9.90 -2.38 10.13
N ILE A 37 -9.14 -2.44 9.01
CA ILE A 37 -9.24 -1.46 7.92
C ILE A 37 -10.68 -1.41 7.39
N ASN A 38 -11.28 -2.58 7.14
CA ASN A 38 -12.65 -2.66 6.63
C ASN A 38 -13.65 -2.04 7.62
N ARG A 39 -13.48 -2.29 8.91
CA ARG A 39 -14.32 -1.70 9.96
C ARG A 39 -14.19 -0.18 9.98
N GLN A 40 -12.96 0.35 9.91
CA GLN A 40 -12.71 1.79 9.87
C GLN A 40 -13.27 2.44 8.60
N MET A 41 -13.11 1.79 7.44
CA MET A 41 -13.72 2.26 6.19
C MET A 41 -15.25 2.28 6.27
N THR A 42 -15.87 1.23 6.78
CA THR A 42 -17.34 1.18 6.95
C THR A 42 -17.81 2.29 7.86
N ARG A 43 -17.13 2.50 9.01
CA ARG A 43 -17.44 3.61 9.92
C ARG A 43 -17.31 4.97 9.23
N TYR A 44 -16.22 5.17 8.47
CA TYR A 44 -16.01 6.41 7.73
C TYR A 44 -17.16 6.70 6.74
N LEU A 45 -17.60 5.70 5.98
CA LEU A 45 -18.72 5.85 5.05
C LEU A 45 -20.03 6.14 5.79
N ALA A 46 -20.29 5.43 6.89
CA ALA A 46 -21.50 5.64 7.71
C ALA A 46 -21.57 7.08 8.21
N GLU A 47 -20.48 7.61 8.79
CA GLU A 47 -20.42 8.95 9.37
C GLU A 47 -20.48 10.06 8.29
N HIS A 48 -19.83 9.87 7.14
CA HIS A 48 -19.71 10.93 6.13
C HIS A 48 -20.84 10.94 5.10
N LEU A 49 -21.61 9.86 5.01
CA LEU A 49 -22.72 9.73 4.06
C LEU A 49 -24.06 9.54 4.76
N GLU A 50 -24.09 9.64 6.09
CA GLU A 50 -25.28 9.46 6.91
C GLU A 50 -26.00 8.10 6.63
N LEU A 51 -25.21 7.03 6.45
CA LEU A 51 -25.69 5.68 6.18
C LEU A 51 -25.71 4.85 7.47
N ASP A 52 -26.59 3.87 7.54
CA ASP A 52 -26.48 2.82 8.54
C ASP A 52 -25.25 1.91 8.27
N HIS A 53 -24.89 1.10 9.25
CA HIS A 53 -23.70 0.25 9.17
C HIS A 53 -23.76 -0.76 8.02
N GLN A 54 -24.95 -1.31 7.73
CA GLN A 54 -25.12 -2.30 6.66
C GLN A 54 -24.97 -1.64 5.30
N GLN A 55 -25.66 -0.54 5.05
CA GLN A 55 -25.58 0.25 3.82
C GLN A 55 -24.13 0.71 3.54
N ALA A 56 -23.44 1.19 4.58
CA ALA A 56 -22.03 1.62 4.48
C ALA A 56 -21.10 0.44 4.13
N SER A 57 -21.32 -0.75 4.70
CA SER A 57 -20.53 -1.94 4.40
C SER A 57 -20.75 -2.45 2.98
N GLU A 58 -21.99 -2.44 2.52
CA GLU A 58 -22.36 -2.81 1.15
C GLU A 58 -21.74 -1.83 0.13
N LEU A 59 -21.88 -0.53 0.37
CA LEU A 59 -21.31 0.52 -0.50
C LEU A 59 -19.79 0.44 -0.56
N ARG A 60 -19.12 0.22 0.59
CA ARG A 60 -17.68 0.00 0.68
C ARG A 60 -17.24 -1.16 -0.22
N THR A 61 -17.95 -2.28 -0.14
CA THR A 61 -17.66 -3.49 -0.92
C THR A 61 -17.94 -3.27 -2.41
N GLN A 62 -19.05 -2.61 -2.74
CA GLN A 62 -19.38 -2.25 -4.12
C GLN A 62 -18.31 -1.37 -4.77
N TYR A 63 -17.81 -0.37 -4.05
CA TYR A 63 -16.75 0.50 -4.58
C TYR A 63 -15.42 -0.24 -4.76
N TRP A 64 -15.07 -1.13 -3.83
CA TRP A 64 -13.90 -1.98 -3.98
C TRP A 64 -14.00 -2.88 -5.23
N LEU A 65 -15.12 -3.56 -5.42
CA LEU A 65 -15.35 -4.44 -6.57
C LEU A 65 -15.35 -3.67 -7.90
N ARG A 66 -16.00 -2.50 -7.94
CA ARG A 66 -16.18 -1.72 -9.17
C ARG A 66 -14.93 -0.93 -9.58
N TYR A 67 -14.19 -0.40 -8.63
CA TYR A 67 -13.09 0.54 -8.88
C TYR A 67 -11.72 0.00 -8.48
N GLY A 68 -11.66 -1.18 -7.87
CA GLY A 68 -10.43 -1.78 -7.34
C GLY A 68 -9.96 -1.20 -6.00
N ALA A 69 -10.58 -0.12 -5.53
CA ALA A 69 -10.36 0.46 -4.20
C ALA A 69 -11.57 1.30 -3.78
N THR A 70 -12.01 1.15 -2.53
CA THR A 70 -13.11 1.95 -1.94
C THR A 70 -12.85 3.45 -2.06
N LEU A 71 -11.60 3.88 -1.83
CA LEU A 71 -11.18 5.27 -1.99
C LEU A 71 -11.55 5.87 -3.35
N LEU A 72 -11.37 5.12 -4.45
CA LEU A 72 -11.65 5.62 -5.80
C LEU A 72 -13.16 5.87 -6.00
N GLY A 73 -14.01 5.02 -5.44
CA GLY A 73 -15.45 5.24 -5.42
C GLY A 73 -15.83 6.47 -4.61
N MET A 74 -15.27 6.63 -3.42
CA MET A 74 -15.49 7.78 -2.55
C MET A 74 -15.07 9.10 -3.20
N MET A 75 -13.91 9.13 -3.84
CA MET A 75 -13.45 10.31 -4.60
C MET A 75 -14.38 10.65 -5.76
N ARG A 76 -14.83 9.63 -6.49
CA ARG A 76 -15.63 9.81 -7.71
C ARG A 76 -17.05 10.27 -7.43
N HIS A 77 -17.69 9.75 -6.40
CA HIS A 77 -19.11 9.95 -6.14
C HIS A 77 -19.41 10.93 -5.01
N HIS A 78 -18.44 11.14 -4.10
CA HIS A 78 -18.65 11.93 -2.89
C HIS A 78 -17.59 13.04 -2.69
N GLN A 79 -16.74 13.29 -3.70
CA GLN A 79 -15.70 14.32 -3.65
C GLN A 79 -14.79 14.22 -2.41
N THR A 80 -14.64 12.99 -1.90
CA THR A 80 -13.89 12.70 -0.68
C THR A 80 -12.43 13.10 -0.82
N ASN A 81 -11.89 13.82 0.16
CA ASN A 81 -10.46 14.10 0.24
C ASN A 81 -9.70 12.78 0.48
N PRO A 82 -8.84 12.32 -0.46
CA PRO A 82 -8.17 11.04 -0.35
C PRO A 82 -7.23 10.95 0.85
N HIS A 83 -6.54 12.03 1.20
CA HIS A 83 -5.62 12.04 2.34
C HIS A 83 -6.37 11.93 3.67
N HIS A 84 -7.52 12.60 3.79
CA HIS A 84 -8.38 12.48 4.96
C HIS A 84 -8.92 11.07 5.12
N PHE A 85 -9.45 10.48 4.03
CA PHE A 85 -9.93 9.10 4.03
C PHE A 85 -8.84 8.10 4.48
N LEU A 86 -7.66 8.17 3.86
CA LEU A 86 -6.56 7.26 4.18
C LEU A 86 -6.07 7.42 5.64
N ALA A 87 -5.98 8.65 6.13
CA ALA A 87 -5.58 8.91 7.50
C ALA A 87 -6.59 8.38 8.53
N SER A 88 -7.90 8.50 8.23
CA SER A 88 -8.98 8.05 9.11
C SER A 88 -9.15 6.53 9.12
N THR A 89 -8.87 5.85 8.00
CA THR A 89 -9.17 4.42 7.84
C THR A 89 -7.97 3.49 8.08
N HIS A 90 -6.75 4.04 8.21
CA HIS A 90 -5.52 3.26 8.42
C HIS A 90 -4.75 3.67 9.68
N ARG A 91 -5.43 4.26 10.65
CA ARG A 91 -4.86 4.65 11.94
C ARG A 91 -5.30 3.66 13.00
N PHE A 92 -4.39 2.85 13.49
CA PHE A 92 -4.68 1.87 14.54
C PHE A 92 -3.80 2.09 15.75
N GLU A 93 -4.41 1.93 16.92
CA GLU A 93 -3.67 1.71 18.14
C GLU A 93 -3.22 0.23 18.19
N GLY A 94 -1.97 0.01 18.60
CA GLY A 94 -1.48 -1.36 18.78
C GLY A 94 -1.13 -2.11 17.50
N LEU A 95 -0.70 -1.44 16.44
CA LEU A 95 -0.24 -2.07 15.18
C LEU A 95 0.72 -3.24 15.42
N LYS A 96 1.56 -3.14 16.45
CA LYS A 96 2.48 -4.21 16.88
C LYS A 96 1.76 -5.50 17.29
N LYS A 97 0.58 -5.40 17.91
CA LYS A 97 -0.23 -6.56 18.32
C LYS A 97 -0.94 -7.20 17.14
N LEU A 98 -1.23 -6.40 16.11
CA LEU A 98 -1.94 -6.85 14.90
C LEU A 98 -0.96 -7.41 13.84
N SER A 99 0.32 -7.05 13.92
CA SER A 99 1.33 -7.54 12.98
C SER A 99 1.77 -8.96 13.34
N SER A 100 1.54 -9.91 12.44
CA SER A 100 2.11 -11.24 12.58
C SER A 100 3.63 -11.18 12.29
N ARG A 101 4.43 -11.66 13.26
CA ARG A 101 5.90 -11.73 13.09
C ARG A 101 6.27 -12.91 12.19
N HIS A 102 6.71 -12.64 10.99
CA HIS A 102 7.38 -13.63 10.15
C HIS A 102 8.90 -13.59 10.40
N GLY A 103 9.40 -14.37 11.36
CA GLY A 103 10.78 -14.32 11.85
C GLY A 103 11.87 -14.40 10.78
N SER A 104 11.62 -15.05 9.63
CA SER A 104 12.62 -15.23 8.56
C SER A 104 12.52 -14.19 7.43
N VAL A 105 11.41 -13.48 7.28
CA VAL A 105 11.18 -12.54 6.15
C VAL A 105 12.19 -11.39 6.11
N PRO A 106 12.52 -10.69 7.22
CA PRO A 106 13.52 -9.63 7.19
C PRO A 106 14.90 -10.15 6.74
N HIS A 107 15.31 -11.33 7.24
CA HIS A 107 16.59 -11.94 6.87
C HIS A 107 16.65 -12.31 5.39
N ARG A 108 15.60 -12.95 4.86
CA ARG A 108 15.51 -13.29 3.43
C ARG A 108 15.49 -12.03 2.55
N LEU A 109 14.72 -11.03 2.95
CA LEU A 109 14.66 -9.76 2.24
C LEU A 109 16.04 -9.09 2.17
N GLY A 110 16.81 -9.14 3.27
CA GLY A 110 18.17 -8.60 3.33
C GLY A 110 19.15 -9.24 2.34
N LYS A 111 18.94 -10.51 1.98
CA LYS A 111 19.78 -11.28 1.06
C LYS A 111 19.47 -11.08 -0.42
N LEU A 112 18.35 -10.45 -0.78
CA LEU A 112 18.00 -10.22 -2.19
C LEU A 112 19.02 -9.29 -2.85
N PRO A 113 19.66 -9.72 -3.95
CA PRO A 113 20.62 -8.89 -4.67
C PRO A 113 19.90 -7.87 -5.55
N GLY A 114 19.98 -6.59 -5.23
CA GLY A 114 19.39 -5.53 -6.03
C GLY A 114 18.50 -4.57 -5.24
N LEU A 115 17.78 -3.73 -5.95
CA LEU A 115 16.87 -2.75 -5.34
C LEU A 115 15.63 -3.45 -4.78
N ARG A 116 15.28 -3.16 -3.55
CA ARG A 116 14.09 -3.65 -2.86
C ARG A 116 13.17 -2.46 -2.63
N ILE A 117 12.09 -2.43 -3.38
CA ILE A 117 11.12 -1.32 -3.38
C ILE A 117 9.77 -1.89 -2.93
N MET A 118 9.24 -1.36 -1.84
CA MET A 118 7.86 -1.61 -1.44
C MET A 118 6.93 -0.95 -2.43
N LEU A 119 5.92 -1.67 -2.93
CA LEU A 119 4.88 -1.19 -3.84
C LEU A 119 3.52 -1.63 -3.31
N THR A 120 2.84 -0.77 -2.55
CA THR A 120 1.61 -1.12 -1.85
C THR A 120 0.48 -0.12 -2.11
N ASN A 121 -0.76 -0.62 -2.18
CA ASN A 121 -1.97 0.21 -2.19
C ASN A 121 -2.32 0.81 -0.82
N ALA A 122 -1.58 0.44 0.22
CA ALA A 122 -1.75 1.02 1.54
C ALA A 122 -1.15 2.44 1.62
N PRO A 123 -1.62 3.29 2.53
CA PRO A 123 -1.04 4.61 2.75
C PRO A 123 0.36 4.51 3.35
N ARG A 124 1.20 5.48 3.01
CA ARG A 124 2.62 5.52 3.40
C ARG A 124 2.83 5.44 4.91
N ALA A 125 2.03 6.17 5.68
CA ALA A 125 2.17 6.20 7.14
C ALA A 125 2.01 4.80 7.73
N TYR A 126 0.97 4.07 7.32
CA TYR A 126 0.72 2.69 7.73
C TYR A 126 1.84 1.76 7.26
N ALA A 127 2.17 1.78 5.95
CA ALA A 127 3.17 0.88 5.38
C ALA A 127 4.55 1.05 6.04
N VAL A 128 4.97 2.28 6.31
CA VAL A 128 6.25 2.56 6.99
C VAL A 128 6.22 2.11 8.44
N ALA A 129 5.13 2.38 9.18
CA ALA A 129 4.99 1.96 10.56
C ALA A 129 5.05 0.43 10.69
N LEU A 130 4.29 -0.28 9.85
CA LEU A 130 4.27 -1.74 9.83
C LEU A 130 5.64 -2.33 9.46
N CYS A 131 6.29 -1.79 8.41
CA CYS A 131 7.64 -2.24 8.03
C CYS A 131 8.68 -2.04 9.14
N LYS A 132 8.57 -0.98 9.94
CA LYS A 132 9.45 -0.74 11.09
C LYS A 132 9.20 -1.78 12.18
N GLU A 133 7.95 -2.04 12.55
CA GLU A 133 7.57 -3.04 13.55
C GLU A 133 8.04 -4.44 13.16
N MET A 134 7.97 -4.78 11.87
CA MET A 134 8.40 -6.07 11.34
C MET A 134 9.92 -6.16 11.08
N GLY A 135 10.68 -5.09 11.27
CA GLY A 135 12.11 -5.04 10.96
C GLY A 135 12.45 -5.06 9.46
N LEU A 136 11.47 -4.85 8.58
CA LEU A 136 11.63 -4.84 7.13
C LEU A 136 12.22 -3.53 6.60
N TYR A 137 11.87 -2.41 7.25
CA TYR A 137 12.21 -1.05 6.78
C TYR A 137 13.70 -0.86 6.51
N ARG A 138 14.56 -1.42 7.36
CA ARG A 138 16.03 -1.35 7.20
C ARG A 138 16.55 -2.06 5.95
N HIS A 139 15.78 -2.96 5.34
CA HIS A 139 16.15 -3.70 4.13
C HIS A 139 15.58 -3.11 2.86
N LEU A 140 14.67 -2.13 2.94
CA LEU A 140 14.08 -1.47 1.80
C LEU A 140 14.96 -0.31 1.32
N HIS A 141 14.92 -0.03 0.00
CA HIS A 141 15.56 1.13 -0.62
C HIS A 141 14.55 2.24 -0.91
N ALA A 142 13.30 1.89 -1.16
CA ALA A 142 12.23 2.85 -1.39
C ALA A 142 10.87 2.28 -0.97
N VAL A 143 9.92 3.19 -0.74
CA VAL A 143 8.50 2.85 -0.60
C VAL A 143 7.72 3.65 -1.63
N ILE A 144 6.89 2.95 -2.40
CA ILE A 144 5.85 3.52 -3.27
C ILE A 144 4.52 3.13 -2.64
N ALA A 145 3.86 4.08 -2.04
CA ALA A 145 2.55 3.93 -1.42
C ALA A 145 1.47 4.46 -2.36
N ILE A 146 0.21 4.29 -2.01
CA ILE A 146 -0.92 4.71 -2.85
C ILE A 146 -0.84 6.20 -3.22
N GLU A 147 -0.36 7.07 -2.32
CA GLU A 147 -0.21 8.51 -2.56
C GLU A 147 0.84 8.85 -3.63
N ASP A 148 1.76 7.92 -3.91
CA ASP A 148 2.77 8.09 -4.96
C ASP A 148 2.29 7.59 -6.33
N MET A 149 1.17 6.85 -6.37
CA MET A 149 0.61 6.23 -7.58
C MET A 149 -0.33 7.19 -8.33
N VAL A 150 0.07 8.45 -8.44
CA VAL A 150 -0.66 9.46 -9.23
C VAL A 150 -0.04 9.53 -10.61
N VAL A 151 -0.83 9.27 -11.66
CA VAL A 151 -0.44 9.34 -13.07
C VAL A 151 -1.47 10.19 -13.80
N HIS A 152 -1.02 11.21 -14.55
CA HIS A 152 -1.88 12.19 -15.22
C HIS A 152 -2.94 12.80 -14.27
N GLN A 153 -2.49 13.25 -13.10
CA GLN A 153 -3.31 13.86 -12.04
C GLN A 153 -4.41 12.95 -11.45
N ALA A 154 -4.45 11.67 -11.82
CA ALA A 154 -5.40 10.72 -11.29
C ALA A 154 -4.71 9.63 -10.45
N TRP A 155 -5.37 9.21 -9.39
CA TRP A 155 -4.95 8.08 -8.56
C TRP A 155 -5.08 6.78 -9.34
N ARG A 156 -4.00 6.03 -9.42
CA ARG A 156 -3.87 4.79 -10.20
C ARG A 156 -3.24 3.69 -9.34
N PRO A 157 -3.96 3.17 -8.33
CA PRO A 157 -3.43 2.06 -7.51
C PRO A 157 -3.24 0.79 -8.34
N LYS A 158 -2.48 -0.17 -7.82
CA LYS A 158 -2.41 -1.52 -8.39
C LYS A 158 -3.84 -2.10 -8.50
N PRO A 159 -4.17 -2.83 -9.55
CA PRO A 159 -3.35 -3.28 -10.71
C PRO A 159 -3.47 -2.36 -11.95
N ALA A 160 -3.68 -1.06 -11.81
CA ALA A 160 -3.89 -0.16 -12.95
C ALA A 160 -2.79 -0.30 -14.03
N ASN A 161 -3.18 -0.66 -15.25
CA ASN A 161 -2.24 -0.92 -16.36
C ASN A 161 -1.28 0.23 -16.64
N ILE A 162 -1.75 1.48 -16.52
CA ILE A 162 -0.94 2.69 -16.75
C ILE A 162 0.18 2.87 -15.72
N LEU A 163 0.09 2.22 -14.57
CA LEU A 163 1.11 2.27 -13.52
C LEU A 163 2.44 1.68 -14.00
N TRP A 164 2.39 0.55 -14.70
CA TRP A 164 3.55 -0.25 -15.06
C TRP A 164 4.51 0.43 -16.03
N PRO A 165 4.08 1.02 -17.17
CA PRO A 165 4.96 1.80 -18.04
C PRO A 165 5.62 2.97 -17.31
N ASN A 166 4.85 3.68 -16.47
CA ASN A 166 5.36 4.79 -15.67
C ASN A 166 6.42 4.34 -14.67
N LEU A 167 6.20 3.20 -14.01
CA LEU A 167 7.17 2.63 -13.09
C LEU A 167 8.44 2.18 -13.81
N LYS A 168 8.30 1.47 -14.94
CA LYS A 168 9.44 1.01 -15.77
C LYS A 168 10.31 2.17 -16.22
N SER A 169 9.72 3.27 -16.69
CA SER A 169 10.44 4.49 -17.05
C SER A 169 11.25 5.06 -15.87
N LYS A 170 10.64 5.12 -14.67
CA LYS A 170 11.32 5.60 -13.45
C LYS A 170 12.47 4.69 -12.99
N LEU A 171 12.39 3.40 -13.28
CA LEU A 171 13.43 2.42 -12.98
C LEU A 171 14.53 2.35 -14.06
N LYS A 172 14.49 3.24 -15.06
CA LYS A 172 15.49 3.36 -16.13
C LYS A 172 15.77 2.02 -16.83
N GLY A 173 14.74 1.27 -17.16
CA GLY A 173 14.84 -0.01 -17.89
C GLY A 173 15.42 -1.18 -17.10
N LYS A 174 15.66 -1.04 -15.79
CA LYS A 174 16.09 -2.17 -14.95
C LYS A 174 15.05 -3.31 -14.98
N ARG A 175 15.54 -4.55 -14.92
CA ARG A 175 14.67 -5.73 -14.83
C ARG A 175 13.96 -5.74 -13.48
N ALA A 176 12.64 -5.60 -13.48
CA ALA A 176 11.81 -5.64 -12.28
C ALA A 176 11.11 -6.99 -12.15
N LEU A 177 11.07 -7.50 -10.92
CA LEU A 177 10.30 -8.66 -10.47
C LEU A 177 9.25 -8.16 -9.50
N LEU A 178 7.97 -8.45 -9.77
CA LEU A 178 6.88 -8.22 -8.83
C LEU A 178 6.73 -9.45 -7.94
N VAL A 179 6.59 -9.22 -6.66
CA VAL A 179 6.24 -10.19 -5.63
C VAL A 179 4.96 -9.68 -4.99
N ASP A 180 3.85 -10.36 -5.31
CA ASP A 180 2.49 -9.98 -4.92
C ASP A 180 1.69 -11.23 -4.55
#